data_e0d8250dcd72fcd7e2e362dd10825006
#
_entry.id   e0d8250dcd72fcd7e2e362dd10825006
#
_cell.length_a   1.000
_cell.length_b   1.000
_cell.length_c   1.000
_cell.angle_alpha   90.00
_cell.angle_beta   90.00
_cell.angle_gamma   90.00
#
_symmetry.space_group_name_H-M   'P 1'
#
loop_
_entity.id
_entity.type
_entity.pdbx_description
1 polymer ?
#
loop_
_entity_poly.entity_id
_entity_poly.type
_entity_poly.pdbx_seq_one_letter_code
_entity_poly.pdbx_strand_id
1 'polypeptide(L)'
;RVPFPCDTKLGRSPSPPDDVHRLRPGDIDIVGGLGDSLVAGSGALEEFAIGTFIEARGVSWCAGGQADWRMFLTVPNLIKEFNRNLTGFATGTGEFISAKAGLNVAFPVAATEDALHQARILVGRIKSNPEMDARKHWKLITILFGANDICSAQCYSPKAFSPVRYALHLRRALDYLRAALPRTLVNLVPAIVNRSMMCNILHPLYCACMHEGNRPDIAASKMARMYQQDFAVVFQPFTKLFNAPNSDPQRAPPLDPNLVTYDCFHFSQRGHALGANLLWNNMLEPVGNKTDAGLPEILERMLCPTESRPYIFTNVNSRRYRETGSQEGIVPR
;
A
#
# COMPACT_ATOMS: atom_id res chain seq x y z
N ARG A 1 16.25 4.52 -23.88
CA ARG A 1 15.50 4.41 -22.60
C ARG A 1 14.01 4.59 -22.89
N VAL A 2 13.16 3.72 -22.37
CA VAL A 2 11.70 3.86 -22.48
C VAL A 2 11.27 5.17 -21.78
N PRO A 3 10.53 6.08 -22.45
CA PRO A 3 10.06 7.31 -21.83
C PRO A 3 9.01 6.99 -20.76
N PHE A 4 8.88 7.89 -19.76
CA PHE A 4 7.80 7.77 -18.79
C PHE A 4 6.45 8.00 -19.48
N PRO A 5 5.44 7.15 -19.27
CA PRO A 5 4.22 7.18 -20.08
C PRO A 5 3.27 8.35 -19.78
N CYS A 6 3.48 9.08 -18.66
CA CYS A 6 2.59 10.17 -18.25
C CYS A 6 3.21 11.56 -18.50
N ASP A 7 2.37 12.54 -18.84
CA ASP A 7 2.78 13.95 -18.80
C ASP A 7 3.00 14.40 -17.35
N THR A 8 4.26 14.66 -17.02
CA THR A 8 4.66 15.04 -15.66
C THR A 8 4.16 16.42 -15.24
N LYS A 9 3.82 17.30 -16.20
CA LYS A 9 3.29 18.64 -15.91
C LYS A 9 1.91 18.61 -15.27
N LEU A 10 1.08 17.62 -15.65
CA LEU A 10 -0.27 17.47 -15.09
C LEU A 10 -0.27 16.84 -13.69
N GLY A 11 0.80 16.15 -13.32
CA GLY A 11 0.87 15.41 -12.07
C GLY A 11 1.32 16.20 -10.84
N ARG A 12 1.59 17.52 -10.95
CA ARG A 12 1.94 18.38 -9.83
C ARG A 12 1.15 19.68 -9.87
N SER A 13 0.70 20.15 -8.72
CA SER A 13 -0.02 21.42 -8.57
C SER A 13 0.94 22.62 -8.69
N PRO A 14 0.50 23.77 -9.24
CA PRO A 14 1.32 24.99 -9.30
C PRO A 14 1.72 25.51 -7.91
N SER A 15 0.88 25.27 -6.90
CA SER A 15 1.16 25.53 -5.48
C SER A 15 0.68 24.33 -4.65
N PRO A 16 1.31 24.04 -3.49
CA PRO A 16 0.85 22.95 -2.63
C PRO A 16 -0.62 23.10 -2.27
N PRO A 17 -1.44 22.07 -2.47
CA PRO A 17 -2.86 22.11 -2.13
C PRO A 17 -3.06 22.18 -0.60
N ASP A 18 -4.13 22.79 -0.17
CA ASP A 18 -4.58 22.87 1.22
C ASP A 18 -5.62 21.77 1.57
N ASP A 19 -6.03 21.00 0.56
CA ASP A 19 -7.06 19.97 0.66
C ASP A 19 -6.55 18.63 0.07
N VAL A 20 -6.65 17.56 0.86
CA VAL A 20 -6.26 16.19 0.47
C VAL A 20 -7.04 15.69 -0.76
N HIS A 21 -8.25 16.22 -0.99
CA HIS A 21 -9.09 15.86 -2.13
C HIS A 21 -8.65 16.50 -3.46
N ARG A 22 -7.66 17.37 -3.40
CA ARG A 22 -7.01 18.04 -4.55
C ARG A 22 -5.54 17.64 -4.72
N LEU A 23 -5.11 16.59 -4.01
CA LEU A 23 -3.73 16.12 -4.02
C LEU A 23 -3.40 15.43 -5.34
N ARG A 24 -2.40 15.90 -6.06
CA ARG A 24 -1.81 15.24 -7.23
C ARG A 24 -0.65 14.34 -6.82
N PRO A 25 -0.24 13.35 -7.63
CA PRO A 25 0.91 12.50 -7.29
C PRO A 25 2.20 13.28 -6.95
N GLY A 26 2.49 14.34 -7.70
CA GLY A 26 3.68 15.16 -7.51
C GLY A 26 3.61 16.14 -6.34
N ASP A 27 2.46 16.29 -5.69
CA ASP A 27 2.34 17.11 -4.47
C ASP A 27 2.77 16.34 -3.22
N ILE A 28 2.97 15.02 -3.34
CA ILE A 28 3.45 14.19 -2.25
C ILE A 28 4.94 14.45 -2.03
N ASP A 29 5.30 14.84 -0.81
CA ASP A 29 6.67 15.14 -0.41
C ASP A 29 7.31 14.01 0.39
N ILE A 30 6.47 13.23 1.10
CA ILE A 30 6.93 12.16 2.00
C ILE A 30 6.12 10.89 1.72
N VAL A 31 6.82 9.76 1.62
CA VAL A 31 6.18 8.44 1.53
C VAL A 31 6.58 7.55 2.69
N GLY A 32 5.69 6.67 3.15
CA GLY A 32 5.97 5.70 4.19
C GLY A 32 5.10 4.45 4.07
N GLY A 33 5.53 3.38 4.74
CA GLY A 33 4.84 2.09 4.73
C GLY A 33 4.79 1.47 6.11
N LEU A 34 3.59 0.98 6.49
CA LEU A 34 3.33 0.14 7.65
C LEU A 34 2.83 -1.22 7.18
N GLY A 35 3.28 -2.27 7.85
CA GLY A 35 2.82 -3.60 7.50
C GLY A 35 3.73 -4.71 8.01
N ASP A 36 3.65 -5.81 7.31
CA ASP A 36 4.43 -7.01 7.57
C ASP A 36 5.57 -7.20 6.53
N SER A 37 6.04 -8.43 6.38
CA SER A 37 7.07 -8.81 5.43
C SER A 37 6.76 -8.44 3.97
N LEU A 38 5.47 -8.41 3.59
CA LEU A 38 5.05 -8.02 2.23
C LEU A 38 5.28 -6.53 1.94
N VAL A 39 5.30 -5.69 2.98
CA VAL A 39 5.67 -4.27 2.87
C VAL A 39 7.16 -4.07 3.07
N ALA A 40 7.78 -4.87 3.95
CA ALA A 40 9.23 -4.84 4.17
C ALA A 40 10.04 -5.26 2.93
N GLY A 41 9.46 -6.05 2.02
CA GLY A 41 10.14 -6.56 0.83
C GLY A 41 10.99 -7.79 1.12
N SER A 42 10.54 -8.66 2.03
CA SER A 42 11.23 -9.89 2.39
C SER A 42 11.42 -10.80 1.18
N GLY A 43 12.65 -11.23 0.94
CA GLY A 43 13.02 -12.14 -0.13
C GLY A 43 12.95 -11.59 -1.56
N ALA A 44 12.55 -10.34 -1.76
CA ALA A 44 12.20 -9.80 -3.07
C ALA A 44 13.31 -9.88 -4.14
N LEU A 45 14.57 -9.89 -3.73
CA LEU A 45 15.75 -9.97 -4.60
C LEU A 45 16.50 -11.29 -4.49
N GLU A 46 15.97 -12.25 -3.73
CA GLU A 46 16.67 -13.48 -3.40
C GLU A 46 16.18 -14.65 -4.25
N GLU A 47 17.12 -15.52 -4.63
CA GLU A 47 16.85 -16.69 -5.47
C GLU A 47 16.81 -18.02 -4.69
N PHE A 48 16.88 -17.98 -3.35
CA PHE A 48 16.86 -19.19 -2.50
C PHE A 48 15.96 -19.02 -1.28
N ALA A 49 15.48 -20.14 -0.76
CA ALA A 49 14.50 -20.15 0.33
C ALA A 49 14.98 -19.41 1.60
N ILE A 50 16.25 -19.51 1.96
CA ILE A 50 16.80 -18.82 3.15
C ILE A 50 16.88 -17.31 2.96
N GLY A 51 16.86 -16.84 1.72
CA GLY A 51 16.86 -15.41 1.37
C GLY A 51 15.56 -14.68 1.72
N THR A 52 14.48 -15.40 2.01
CA THR A 52 13.20 -14.80 2.44
C THR A 52 13.31 -13.99 3.74
N PHE A 53 14.35 -14.23 4.53
CA PHE A 53 14.64 -13.41 5.72
C PHE A 53 15.35 -12.09 5.41
N ILE A 54 15.79 -11.87 4.17
CA ILE A 54 16.46 -10.64 3.75
C ILE A 54 15.41 -9.63 3.30
N GLU A 55 15.36 -8.50 3.96
CA GLU A 55 14.39 -7.46 3.68
C GLU A 55 14.92 -6.48 2.63
N ALA A 56 14.54 -6.65 1.39
CA ALA A 56 14.91 -5.80 0.26
C ALA A 56 14.02 -4.55 0.20
N ARG A 57 14.04 -3.72 1.24
CA ARG A 57 13.16 -2.57 1.45
C ARG A 57 13.19 -1.56 0.31
N GLY A 58 14.35 -1.40 -0.33
CA GLY A 58 14.52 -0.49 -1.44
C GLY A 58 13.65 -0.78 -2.67
N VAL A 59 13.18 -2.04 -2.81
CA VAL A 59 12.31 -2.47 -3.91
C VAL A 59 10.87 -2.73 -3.48
N SER A 60 10.52 -2.40 -2.22
CA SER A 60 9.15 -2.51 -1.72
C SER A 60 8.16 -1.74 -2.60
N TRP A 61 7.11 -2.40 -3.02
CA TRP A 61 6.10 -1.90 -3.96
C TRP A 61 5.51 -0.54 -3.58
N CYS A 62 5.33 -0.26 -2.29
CA CYS A 62 4.67 0.95 -1.81
C CYS A 62 5.59 1.93 -1.07
N ALA A 63 6.78 1.49 -0.64
CA ALA A 63 7.66 2.29 0.20
C ALA A 63 9.14 2.25 -0.22
N GLY A 64 9.50 1.47 -1.24
CA GLY A 64 10.85 1.39 -1.78
C GLY A 64 11.11 2.46 -2.84
N GLY A 65 12.29 3.07 -2.81
CA GLY A 65 12.66 4.11 -3.76
C GLY A 65 14.09 3.95 -4.30
N GLN A 66 14.59 2.72 -4.33
CA GLN A 66 15.91 2.41 -4.89
C GLN A 66 15.90 2.61 -6.41
N ALA A 67 16.95 3.21 -6.96
CA ALA A 67 17.13 3.50 -8.37
C ALA A 67 15.96 4.30 -8.97
N ASP A 68 15.47 3.91 -10.15
CA ASP A 68 14.35 4.53 -10.86
C ASP A 68 13.24 3.50 -11.19
N TRP A 69 12.10 3.97 -11.71
CA TRP A 69 10.96 3.13 -12.03
C TRP A 69 11.22 2.08 -13.12
N ARG A 70 12.26 2.29 -13.95
CA ARG A 70 12.63 1.34 -15.03
C ARG A 70 13.35 0.13 -14.49
N MET A 71 14.11 0.32 -13.39
CA MET A 71 14.82 -0.77 -12.73
C MET A 71 13.93 -1.43 -11.68
N PHE A 72 13.27 -0.61 -10.85
CA PHE A 72 12.38 -1.06 -9.79
C PHE A 72 11.08 -0.26 -9.84
N LEU A 73 10.03 -0.87 -10.39
CA LEU A 73 8.71 -0.27 -10.42
C LEU A 73 8.11 -0.28 -9.01
N THR A 74 8.12 0.87 -8.36
CA THR A 74 7.55 1.10 -7.03
C THR A 74 6.74 2.39 -7.04
N VAL A 75 5.78 2.54 -6.15
CA VAL A 75 4.99 3.79 -6.06
C VAL A 75 5.89 5.00 -5.79
N PRO A 76 6.89 4.96 -4.88
CA PRO A 76 7.81 6.08 -4.73
C PRO A 76 8.59 6.42 -6.00
N ASN A 77 9.05 5.42 -6.78
CA ASN A 77 9.76 5.68 -8.02
C ASN A 77 8.86 6.28 -9.11
N LEU A 78 7.56 5.95 -9.14
CA LEU A 78 6.59 6.62 -10.00
C LEU A 78 6.35 8.07 -9.57
N ILE A 79 6.22 8.33 -8.26
CA ILE A 79 6.05 9.70 -7.74
C ILE A 79 7.27 10.56 -8.01
N LYS A 80 8.49 10.01 -7.97
CA LYS A 80 9.74 10.75 -8.29
C LYS A 80 9.75 11.35 -9.69
N GLU A 81 9.03 10.76 -10.65
CA GLU A 81 8.91 11.33 -12.00
C GLU A 81 8.16 12.67 -11.99
N PHE A 82 7.29 12.90 -10.99
CA PHE A 82 6.54 14.14 -10.80
C PHE A 82 7.17 15.04 -9.71
N ASN A 83 7.82 14.46 -8.70
CA ASN A 83 8.46 15.18 -7.59
C ASN A 83 9.82 14.57 -7.24
N ARG A 84 10.89 15.15 -7.77
CA ARG A 84 12.27 14.67 -7.51
C ARG A 84 12.73 14.87 -6.06
N ASN A 85 12.04 15.72 -5.29
CA ASN A 85 12.35 16.00 -3.88
C ASN A 85 11.59 15.07 -2.92
N LEU A 86 10.96 14.01 -3.44
CA LEU A 86 10.29 13.00 -2.62
C LEU A 86 11.27 12.42 -1.59
N THR A 87 10.83 12.29 -0.35
CA THR A 87 11.60 11.73 0.76
C THR A 87 10.86 10.60 1.48
N GLY A 88 11.52 9.94 2.43
CA GLY A 88 10.90 8.93 3.27
C GLY A 88 10.95 7.50 2.73
N PHE A 89 11.21 7.30 1.46
CA PHE A 89 11.32 5.96 0.86
C PHE A 89 12.55 5.20 1.37
N ALA A 90 12.45 3.88 1.36
CA ALA A 90 13.56 2.99 1.69
C ALA A 90 14.52 2.81 0.51
N THR A 91 15.78 2.50 0.82
CA THR A 91 16.82 2.14 -0.16
C THR A 91 17.59 0.90 0.32
N GLY A 92 17.99 0.03 -0.62
CA GLY A 92 18.79 -1.16 -0.29
C GLY A 92 18.05 -2.18 0.56
N THR A 93 18.85 -2.99 1.26
CA THR A 93 18.42 -4.07 2.15
C THR A 93 18.68 -3.73 3.60
N GLY A 94 17.97 -4.38 4.50
CA GLY A 94 18.18 -4.30 5.95
C GLY A 94 16.90 -4.14 6.75
N GLU A 95 17.01 -4.36 8.03
CA GLU A 95 15.91 -4.31 9.00
C GLU A 95 15.30 -2.90 9.12
N PHE A 96 14.09 -2.84 9.68
CA PHE A 96 13.36 -1.57 9.84
C PHE A 96 14.10 -0.53 10.70
N ILE A 97 15.01 -0.95 11.59
CA ILE A 97 15.85 -0.04 12.40
C ILE A 97 17.00 0.60 11.61
N SER A 98 17.32 0.06 10.43
CA SER A 98 18.37 0.62 9.56
C SER A 98 17.98 2.02 9.06
N ALA A 99 18.96 2.91 8.93
CA ALA A 99 18.76 4.22 8.30
C ALA A 99 18.25 4.12 6.87
N LYS A 100 18.63 3.05 6.12
CA LYS A 100 18.18 2.76 4.76
C LYS A 100 16.70 2.42 4.68
N ALA A 101 16.07 2.01 5.80
CA ALA A 101 14.64 1.73 5.84
C ALA A 101 13.78 2.98 5.64
N GLY A 102 14.31 4.17 5.89
CA GLY A 102 13.54 5.40 5.80
C GLY A 102 12.27 5.34 6.64
N LEU A 103 11.13 5.61 6.00
CA LEU A 103 9.80 5.46 6.60
C LEU A 103 9.09 4.15 6.22
N ASN A 104 9.78 3.17 5.64
CA ASN A 104 9.29 1.80 5.60
C ASN A 104 9.53 1.16 6.98
N VAL A 105 8.57 1.31 7.88
CA VAL A 105 8.64 0.81 9.26
C VAL A 105 8.01 -0.56 9.45
N ALA A 106 7.63 -1.20 8.37
CA ALA A 106 7.12 -2.57 8.37
C ALA A 106 8.20 -3.55 8.88
N PHE A 107 7.80 -4.63 9.53
CA PHE A 107 8.74 -5.69 9.90
C PHE A 107 8.11 -7.08 9.71
N PRO A 108 8.93 -8.10 9.42
CA PRO A 108 8.44 -9.46 9.24
C PRO A 108 7.63 -9.96 10.43
N VAL A 109 6.68 -10.86 10.17
CA VAL A 109 5.77 -11.48 11.16
C VAL A 109 4.82 -10.50 11.87
N ALA A 110 4.87 -9.19 11.58
CA ALA A 110 3.96 -8.24 12.19
C ALA A 110 2.49 -8.57 11.90
N ALA A 111 1.67 -8.50 12.92
CA ALA A 111 0.22 -8.61 12.85
C ALA A 111 -0.45 -7.24 13.02
N THR A 112 -1.77 -7.16 12.89
CA THR A 112 -2.47 -5.88 13.03
C THR A 112 -2.34 -5.25 14.42
N GLU A 113 -2.05 -6.01 15.45
CA GLU A 113 -1.78 -5.50 16.80
C GLU A 113 -0.54 -4.60 16.85
N ASP A 114 0.42 -4.79 15.93
CA ASP A 114 1.63 -3.97 15.79
C ASP A 114 1.40 -2.64 15.07
N ALA A 115 0.25 -2.45 14.42
CA ALA A 115 -0.02 -1.29 13.58
C ALA A 115 0.14 0.05 14.32
N LEU A 116 -0.32 0.14 15.57
CA LEU A 116 -0.15 1.35 16.39
C LEU A 116 1.32 1.58 16.76
N HIS A 117 2.07 0.52 17.04
CA HIS A 117 3.50 0.62 17.34
C HIS A 117 4.28 1.14 16.13
N GLN A 118 4.04 0.58 14.95
CA GLN A 118 4.65 1.05 13.70
C GLN A 118 4.24 2.50 13.37
N ALA A 119 2.98 2.89 13.60
CA ALA A 119 2.55 4.27 13.41
C ALA A 119 3.30 5.24 14.32
N ARG A 120 3.59 4.87 15.57
CA ARG A 120 4.41 5.68 16.50
C ARG A 120 5.85 5.83 16.03
N ILE A 121 6.46 4.75 15.54
CA ILE A 121 7.82 4.79 14.97
C ILE A 121 7.86 5.73 13.76
N LEU A 122 6.92 5.59 12.82
CA LEU A 122 6.82 6.43 11.63
C LEU A 122 6.70 7.92 11.99
N VAL A 123 5.77 8.25 12.87
CA VAL A 123 5.57 9.63 13.35
C VAL A 123 6.82 10.17 14.04
N GLY A 124 7.47 9.36 14.88
CA GLY A 124 8.73 9.71 15.54
C GLY A 124 9.82 10.05 14.52
N ARG A 125 9.99 9.21 13.49
CA ARG A 125 11.00 9.44 12.43
C ARG A 125 10.70 10.70 11.61
N ILE A 126 9.45 10.96 11.25
CA ILE A 126 9.08 12.19 10.53
C ILE A 126 9.39 13.42 11.38
N LYS A 127 9.05 13.41 12.67
CA LYS A 127 9.24 14.56 13.57
C LYS A 127 10.71 14.81 13.93
N SER A 128 11.52 13.78 13.92
CA SER A 128 12.96 13.89 14.23
C SER A 128 13.84 14.20 13.02
N ASN A 129 13.31 14.10 11.80
CA ASN A 129 14.08 14.39 10.59
C ASN A 129 13.93 15.86 10.21
N PRO A 130 15.03 16.66 10.19
CA PRO A 130 14.98 18.09 9.87
C PRO A 130 14.56 18.41 8.43
N GLU A 131 14.67 17.44 7.50
CA GLU A 131 14.24 17.60 6.12
C GLU A 131 12.73 17.36 5.94
N MET A 132 12.05 16.86 6.97
CA MET A 132 10.63 16.51 6.93
C MET A 132 9.79 17.45 7.80
N ASP A 133 9.07 18.38 7.17
CA ASP A 133 8.11 19.18 7.93
C ASP A 133 6.78 18.42 8.07
N ALA A 134 6.54 17.91 9.29
CA ALA A 134 5.35 17.13 9.61
C ALA A 134 4.02 17.90 9.38
N ARG A 135 4.03 19.24 9.36
CA ARG A 135 2.83 20.07 9.19
C ARG A 135 2.63 20.54 7.76
N LYS A 136 3.72 20.80 7.01
CA LYS A 136 3.66 21.40 5.67
C LYS A 136 3.70 20.38 4.55
N HIS A 137 4.54 19.37 4.68
CA HIS A 137 4.71 18.36 3.63
C HIS A 137 3.51 17.46 3.51
N TRP A 138 3.07 17.14 2.28
CA TRP A 138 2.07 16.14 2.03
C TRP A 138 2.66 14.73 2.14
N LYS A 139 1.98 13.87 2.87
CA LYS A 139 2.41 12.49 3.14
C LYS A 139 1.48 11.48 2.49
N LEU A 140 2.08 10.47 1.84
CA LEU A 140 1.40 9.25 1.41
C LEU A 140 1.88 8.09 2.27
N ILE A 141 0.97 7.50 3.04
CA ILE A 141 1.27 6.36 3.90
C ILE A 141 0.48 5.15 3.40
N THR A 142 1.16 4.05 3.10
CA THR A 142 0.51 2.80 2.72
C THR A 142 0.52 1.82 3.88
N ILE A 143 -0.64 1.23 4.17
CA ILE A 143 -0.84 0.30 5.27
C ILE A 143 -1.36 -1.02 4.70
N LEU A 144 -0.63 -2.12 4.93
CA LEU A 144 -1.04 -3.48 4.63
C LEU A 144 -0.65 -4.40 5.79
N PHE A 145 -1.65 -4.95 6.46
CA PHE A 145 -1.53 -5.98 7.48
C PHE A 145 -2.54 -7.09 7.22
N GLY A 146 -2.32 -8.23 7.83
CA GLY A 146 -3.34 -9.26 7.96
C GLY A 146 -2.92 -10.64 7.44
N ALA A 147 -1.85 -10.74 6.68
CA ALA A 147 -1.35 -12.03 6.23
C ALA A 147 -0.98 -12.93 7.43
N ASN A 148 -0.25 -12.38 8.41
CA ASN A 148 0.12 -13.11 9.62
C ASN A 148 -1.04 -13.32 10.58
N ASP A 149 -2.01 -12.37 10.66
CA ASP A 149 -3.24 -12.55 11.42
C ASP A 149 -4.00 -13.78 10.95
N ILE A 150 -4.13 -13.97 9.63
CA ILE A 150 -4.93 -15.02 9.02
C ILE A 150 -4.17 -16.34 8.96
N CYS A 151 -2.90 -16.30 8.53
CA CYS A 151 -2.13 -17.50 8.25
C CYS A 151 -1.65 -18.23 9.52
N SER A 152 -1.28 -17.50 10.57
CA SER A 152 -0.70 -18.12 11.76
C SER A 152 -1.39 -17.74 13.07
N ALA A 153 -1.51 -16.46 13.36
CA ALA A 153 -1.93 -16.00 14.67
C ALA A 153 -3.35 -16.43 15.03
N GLN A 154 -4.26 -16.46 14.07
CA GLN A 154 -5.65 -16.89 14.26
C GLN A 154 -5.77 -18.37 14.63
N CYS A 155 -4.83 -19.22 14.19
CA CYS A 155 -4.80 -20.62 14.57
C CYS A 155 -4.65 -20.82 16.07
N TYR A 156 -3.80 -20.01 16.68
CA TYR A 156 -3.48 -20.12 18.10
C TYR A 156 -4.42 -19.30 18.97
N SER A 157 -4.95 -18.20 18.45
CA SER A 157 -5.82 -17.29 19.21
C SER A 157 -6.91 -16.66 18.35
N PRO A 158 -7.94 -17.43 17.91
CA PRO A 158 -8.98 -16.95 16.99
C PRO A 158 -9.77 -15.74 17.51
N LYS A 159 -9.93 -15.61 18.82
CA LYS A 159 -10.63 -14.46 19.42
C LYS A 159 -9.78 -13.18 19.36
N ALA A 160 -8.46 -13.28 19.59
CA ALA A 160 -7.55 -12.14 19.56
C ALA A 160 -7.35 -11.61 18.13
N PHE A 161 -7.31 -12.51 17.13
CA PHE A 161 -7.11 -12.18 15.71
C PHE A 161 -8.42 -12.25 14.90
N SER A 162 -9.54 -12.01 15.53
CA SER A 162 -10.84 -11.93 14.86
C SER A 162 -10.95 -10.66 13.98
N PRO A 163 -11.84 -10.63 12.96
CA PRO A 163 -12.05 -9.44 12.11
C PRO A 163 -12.41 -8.17 12.90
N VAL A 164 -13.09 -8.33 14.04
CA VAL A 164 -13.40 -7.19 14.93
C VAL A 164 -12.15 -6.63 15.56
N ARG A 165 -11.24 -7.48 16.04
CA ARG A 165 -9.95 -7.06 16.62
C ARG A 165 -9.03 -6.47 15.55
N TYR A 166 -8.94 -7.09 14.39
CA TYR A 166 -8.25 -6.55 13.23
C TYR A 166 -8.69 -5.10 12.95
N ALA A 167 -10.00 -4.87 12.83
CA ALA A 167 -10.54 -3.53 12.60
C ALA A 167 -10.20 -2.55 13.75
N LEU A 168 -10.25 -3.01 15.00
CA LEU A 168 -9.93 -2.19 16.18
C LEU A 168 -8.47 -1.75 16.20
N HIS A 169 -7.53 -2.67 15.88
CA HIS A 169 -6.10 -2.36 15.87
C HIS A 169 -5.75 -1.37 14.76
N LEU A 170 -6.25 -1.58 13.55
CA LEU A 170 -6.08 -0.63 12.45
C LEU A 170 -6.71 0.73 12.77
N ARG A 171 -7.91 0.75 13.37
CA ARG A 171 -8.57 1.99 13.77
C ARG A 171 -7.72 2.81 14.73
N ARG A 172 -7.11 2.18 15.74
CA ARG A 172 -6.23 2.84 16.71
C ARG A 172 -5.00 3.46 16.02
N ALA A 173 -4.40 2.75 15.07
CA ALA A 173 -3.27 3.27 14.30
C ALA A 173 -3.68 4.47 13.42
N LEU A 174 -4.81 4.39 12.73
CA LEU A 174 -5.35 5.47 11.89
C LEU A 174 -5.74 6.71 12.71
N ASP A 175 -6.38 6.53 13.85
CA ASP A 175 -6.75 7.63 14.76
C ASP A 175 -5.50 8.34 15.30
N TYR A 176 -4.43 7.58 15.63
CA TYR A 176 -3.15 8.12 16.02
C TYR A 176 -2.46 8.90 14.89
N LEU A 177 -2.40 8.34 13.68
CA LEU A 177 -1.82 9.03 12.51
C LEU A 177 -2.56 10.33 12.22
N ARG A 178 -3.90 10.30 12.25
CA ARG A 178 -4.76 11.48 12.03
C ARG A 178 -4.47 12.59 13.05
N ALA A 179 -4.31 12.23 14.31
CA ALA A 179 -4.02 13.20 15.37
C ALA A 179 -2.60 13.76 15.31
N ALA A 180 -1.64 12.97 14.78
CA ALA A 180 -0.22 13.30 14.83
C ALA A 180 0.33 13.94 13.55
N LEU A 181 -0.29 13.67 12.39
CA LEU A 181 0.20 14.05 11.06
C LEU A 181 -0.92 14.67 10.21
N PRO A 182 -1.04 16.01 10.17
CA PRO A 182 -1.86 16.69 9.18
C PRO A 182 -1.30 16.46 7.77
N ARG A 183 -2.03 16.84 6.74
CA ARG A 183 -1.64 16.69 5.33
C ARG A 183 -1.21 15.26 4.99
N THR A 184 -2.10 14.31 5.24
CA THR A 184 -1.80 12.89 5.03
C THR A 184 -2.90 12.19 4.25
N LEU A 185 -2.50 11.48 3.19
CA LEU A 185 -3.31 10.51 2.47
C LEU A 185 -2.85 9.10 2.86
N VAL A 186 -3.77 8.27 3.31
CA VAL A 186 -3.49 6.88 3.67
C VAL A 186 -4.09 5.95 2.63
N ASN A 187 -3.26 5.12 2.01
CA ASN A 187 -3.70 3.94 1.26
C ASN A 187 -3.90 2.79 2.26
N LEU A 188 -5.14 2.39 2.47
CA LEU A 188 -5.47 1.21 3.26
C LEU A 188 -5.70 0.04 2.32
N VAL A 189 -4.76 -0.91 2.33
CA VAL A 189 -4.75 -2.08 1.46
C VAL A 189 -5.22 -3.29 2.26
N PRO A 190 -6.23 -4.04 1.79
CA PRO A 190 -6.70 -5.24 2.48
C PRO A 190 -5.69 -6.39 2.38
N ALA A 191 -5.71 -7.28 3.36
CA ALA A 191 -4.89 -8.48 3.34
C ALA A 191 -5.14 -9.34 2.10
N ILE A 192 -4.10 -9.99 1.64
CA ILE A 192 -4.19 -11.03 0.62
C ILE A 192 -4.56 -12.33 1.33
N VAL A 193 -5.61 -12.98 0.85
CA VAL A 193 -6.12 -14.25 1.36
C VAL A 193 -6.24 -15.21 0.18
N ASN A 194 -5.11 -15.80 -0.23
CA ASN A 194 -5.12 -16.73 -1.36
C ASN A 194 -4.48 -18.07 -0.99
N ARG A 195 -5.29 -19.14 -1.02
CA ARG A 195 -4.82 -20.50 -0.79
C ARG A 195 -3.86 -21.01 -1.87
N SER A 196 -3.91 -20.46 -3.09
CA SER A 196 -2.99 -20.88 -4.17
C SER A 196 -1.57 -20.31 -4.00
N MET A 197 -1.35 -19.33 -3.13
CA MET A 197 -0.01 -18.96 -2.67
C MET A 197 0.66 -20.06 -1.82
N MET A 198 -0.04 -21.16 -1.59
CA MET A 198 0.35 -22.28 -0.73
C MET A 198 0.97 -23.41 -1.54
N CYS A 199 1.99 -23.13 -2.34
CA CYS A 199 2.59 -24.15 -3.21
C CYS A 199 3.72 -24.95 -2.55
N ASN A 200 4.04 -24.74 -1.28
CA ASN A 200 5.18 -25.38 -0.62
C ASN A 200 4.76 -26.35 0.50
N ILE A 201 5.52 -27.46 0.66
CA ILE A 201 5.38 -28.46 1.72
C ILE A 201 5.45 -27.85 3.14
N LEU A 202 6.18 -26.76 3.32
CA LEU A 202 6.28 -26.05 4.61
C LEU A 202 5.07 -25.19 4.92
N HIS A 203 4.21 -24.93 3.95
CA HIS A 203 3.07 -24.04 4.08
C HIS A 203 1.97 -24.53 5.04
N PRO A 204 1.66 -25.84 5.15
CA PRO A 204 0.73 -26.33 6.18
C PRO A 204 1.11 -25.94 7.60
N LEU A 205 2.42 -25.68 7.87
CA LEU A 205 2.90 -25.23 9.17
C LEU A 205 2.61 -23.73 9.43
N TYR A 206 2.54 -22.92 8.37
CA TYR A 206 2.34 -21.47 8.50
C TYR A 206 0.88 -21.03 8.34
N CYS A 207 0.12 -21.70 7.48
CA CYS A 207 -1.29 -21.35 7.19
C CYS A 207 -2.24 -22.53 7.40
N ALA A 208 -1.96 -23.39 8.37
CA ALA A 208 -2.68 -24.63 8.62
C ALA A 208 -4.19 -24.45 8.91
N CYS A 209 -4.62 -23.23 9.25
CA CYS A 209 -5.97 -22.98 9.68
C CYS A 209 -6.60 -21.70 9.09
N MET A 210 -6.40 -21.44 7.81
CA MET A 210 -7.18 -20.39 7.15
C MET A 210 -8.67 -20.70 7.27
N HIS A 211 -9.35 -20.03 8.20
CA HIS A 211 -10.79 -20.19 8.40
C HIS A 211 -11.57 -19.50 7.28
N GLU A 212 -12.41 -20.28 6.62
CA GLU A 212 -13.46 -19.78 5.74
C GLU A 212 -14.35 -18.80 6.52
N GLY A 213 -14.58 -17.63 6.00
CA GLY A 213 -15.47 -16.63 6.61
C GLY A 213 -14.78 -15.41 7.26
N ASN A 214 -13.48 -15.42 7.44
CA ASN A 214 -12.76 -14.22 7.89
C ASN A 214 -12.55 -13.23 6.74
N ARG A 215 -13.22 -12.10 6.81
CA ARG A 215 -13.24 -11.04 5.80
C ARG A 215 -12.67 -9.74 6.37
N PRO A 216 -11.33 -9.65 6.58
CA PRO A 216 -10.69 -8.43 7.04
C PRO A 216 -10.84 -7.27 6.05
N ASP A 217 -11.02 -7.56 4.76
CA ASP A 217 -11.29 -6.59 3.71
C ASP A 217 -12.60 -5.80 3.94
N ILE A 218 -13.66 -6.46 4.42
CA ILE A 218 -14.94 -5.78 4.75
C ILE A 218 -14.73 -4.82 5.95
N ALA A 219 -13.99 -5.26 6.95
CA ALA A 219 -13.68 -4.43 8.12
C ALA A 219 -12.82 -3.22 7.72
N ALA A 220 -11.80 -3.41 6.88
CA ALA A 220 -10.94 -2.36 6.34
C ALA A 220 -11.72 -1.35 5.49
N SER A 221 -12.65 -1.81 4.65
CA SER A 221 -13.44 -0.93 3.78
C SER A 221 -14.34 0.06 4.56
N LYS A 222 -14.81 -0.34 5.75
CA LYS A 222 -15.60 0.54 6.63
C LYS A 222 -14.75 1.67 7.24
N MET A 223 -13.45 1.46 7.45
CA MET A 223 -12.54 2.47 7.99
C MET A 223 -12.14 3.54 6.99
N ALA A 224 -12.21 3.26 5.69
CA ALA A 224 -11.93 4.22 4.62
C ALA A 224 -12.95 5.38 4.52
N ARG A 225 -13.91 5.47 5.45
CA ARG A 225 -14.83 6.61 5.56
C ARG A 225 -14.30 7.74 6.45
N MET A 226 -13.10 7.57 7.03
CA MET A 226 -12.45 8.60 7.83
C MET A 226 -11.78 9.61 6.90
N TYR A 227 -12.33 10.81 6.85
CA TYR A 227 -11.72 11.91 6.08
C TYR A 227 -11.98 13.26 6.74
N GLN A 228 -10.98 14.12 6.64
CA GLN A 228 -11.00 15.55 6.94
C GLN A 228 -10.33 16.27 5.78
N GLN A 229 -10.33 17.60 5.78
CA GLN A 229 -9.72 18.38 4.70
C GLN A 229 -8.22 18.07 4.52
N ASP A 230 -7.51 17.78 5.59
CA ASP A 230 -6.08 17.52 5.61
C ASP A 230 -5.68 16.06 5.88
N PHE A 231 -6.69 15.15 6.00
CA PHE A 231 -6.45 13.73 6.25
C PHE A 231 -7.52 12.87 5.58
N ALA A 232 -7.11 11.94 4.75
CA ALA A 232 -8.02 10.96 4.15
C ALA A 232 -7.48 9.54 4.20
N VAL A 233 -8.37 8.57 4.41
CA VAL A 233 -8.09 7.15 4.27
C VAL A 233 -8.83 6.63 3.05
N VAL A 234 -8.11 6.03 2.11
CA VAL A 234 -8.67 5.45 0.89
C VAL A 234 -8.41 3.96 0.86
N PHE A 235 -9.48 3.20 0.73
CA PHE A 235 -9.40 1.76 0.55
C PHE A 235 -8.96 1.43 -0.88
N GLN A 236 -7.91 0.60 -1.01
CA GLN A 236 -7.30 0.22 -2.28
C GLN A 236 -7.49 -1.29 -2.50
N PRO A 237 -8.56 -1.73 -3.18
CA PRO A 237 -9.01 -3.12 -3.19
C PRO A 237 -8.23 -4.05 -4.14
N PHE A 238 -7.20 -3.60 -4.82
CA PHE A 238 -6.49 -4.38 -5.84
C PHE A 238 -6.01 -5.76 -5.37
N THR A 239 -5.73 -5.93 -4.08
CA THR A 239 -5.33 -7.23 -3.54
C THR A 239 -6.41 -8.30 -3.63
N LYS A 240 -7.67 -7.91 -3.85
CA LYS A 240 -8.75 -8.86 -4.10
C LYS A 240 -8.57 -9.65 -5.40
N LEU A 241 -7.77 -9.13 -6.35
CA LEU A 241 -7.38 -9.83 -7.57
C LEU A 241 -6.72 -11.19 -7.28
N PHE A 242 -6.03 -11.29 -6.15
CA PHE A 242 -5.33 -12.49 -5.71
C PHE A 242 -6.23 -13.41 -4.86
N ASN A 243 -7.39 -12.94 -4.43
CA ASN A 243 -8.27 -13.68 -3.52
C ASN A 243 -9.23 -14.56 -4.31
N ALA A 244 -9.58 -15.72 -3.72
CA ALA A 244 -10.64 -16.56 -4.29
C ALA A 244 -11.98 -15.81 -4.31
N PRO A 245 -12.86 -16.06 -5.32
CA PRO A 245 -14.22 -15.55 -5.30
C PRO A 245 -14.97 -16.03 -4.06
N ASN A 246 -15.86 -15.18 -3.52
CA ASN A 246 -16.67 -15.55 -2.35
C ASN A 246 -17.59 -16.75 -2.58
N SER A 247 -18.00 -16.96 -3.84
CA SER A 247 -18.88 -18.06 -4.25
C SER A 247 -18.16 -19.41 -4.36
N ASP A 248 -16.83 -19.38 -4.48
CA ASP A 248 -16.02 -20.59 -4.61
C ASP A 248 -14.59 -20.35 -4.08
N PRO A 249 -14.33 -20.63 -2.80
CA PRO A 249 -13.01 -20.47 -2.20
C PRO A 249 -11.91 -21.33 -2.85
N GLN A 250 -12.28 -22.36 -3.62
CA GLN A 250 -11.35 -23.24 -4.32
C GLN A 250 -10.94 -22.68 -5.70
N ARG A 251 -11.67 -21.68 -6.19
CA ARG A 251 -11.40 -20.99 -7.46
C ARG A 251 -10.51 -19.76 -7.29
N ALA A 252 -9.48 -19.84 -6.45
CA ALA A 252 -8.45 -18.82 -6.48
C ALA A 252 -7.79 -18.79 -7.88
N PRO A 253 -7.56 -17.60 -8.49
CA PRO A 253 -6.85 -17.55 -9.75
C PRO A 253 -5.46 -18.19 -9.56
N PRO A 254 -4.97 -18.97 -10.53
CA PRO A 254 -3.62 -19.49 -10.47
C PRO A 254 -2.66 -18.33 -10.38
N LEU A 255 -1.79 -18.36 -9.37
CA LEU A 255 -0.77 -17.35 -9.19
C LEU A 255 0.42 -17.70 -10.10
N ASP A 256 0.87 -16.74 -10.93
CA ASP A 256 2.13 -16.88 -11.66
C ASP A 256 3.27 -17.08 -10.63
N PRO A 257 3.99 -18.21 -10.66
CA PRO A 257 5.06 -18.49 -9.71
C PRO A 257 6.20 -17.45 -9.78
N ASN A 258 6.33 -16.72 -10.88
CA ASN A 258 7.32 -15.63 -10.99
C ASN A 258 6.95 -14.39 -10.15
N LEU A 259 5.74 -14.29 -9.64
CA LEU A 259 5.29 -13.18 -8.78
C LEU A 259 5.65 -13.40 -7.31
N VAL A 260 6.06 -14.61 -6.94
CA VAL A 260 6.39 -14.97 -5.57
C VAL A 260 7.81 -15.50 -5.46
N THR A 261 8.33 -15.49 -4.25
CA THR A 261 9.64 -16.08 -3.91
C THR A 261 9.54 -17.59 -3.74
N TYR A 262 10.65 -18.25 -3.42
CA TYR A 262 10.73 -19.70 -3.23
C TYR A 262 9.81 -20.27 -2.14
N ASP A 263 9.37 -19.43 -1.20
CA ASP A 263 8.44 -19.83 -0.15
C ASP A 263 6.99 -19.76 -0.60
N CYS A 264 6.73 -19.34 -1.85
CA CYS A 264 5.40 -19.19 -2.44
C CYS A 264 4.46 -18.26 -1.68
N PHE A 265 5.01 -17.38 -0.86
CA PHE A 265 4.26 -16.45 -0.02
C PHE A 265 4.69 -14.99 -0.22
N HIS A 266 5.99 -14.72 -0.11
CA HIS A 266 6.51 -13.38 -0.29
C HIS A 266 6.57 -13.00 -1.77
N PHE A 267 6.49 -11.71 -2.04
CA PHE A 267 6.56 -11.21 -3.41
C PHE A 267 8.00 -11.22 -3.92
N SER A 268 8.22 -11.76 -5.11
CA SER A 268 9.44 -11.54 -5.88
C SER A 268 9.54 -10.07 -6.31
N GLN A 269 10.67 -9.66 -6.88
CA GLN A 269 10.79 -8.33 -7.50
C GLN A 269 9.67 -8.07 -8.52
N ARG A 270 9.28 -9.08 -9.30
CA ARG A 270 8.17 -9.01 -10.27
C ARG A 270 6.83 -8.84 -9.57
N GLY A 271 6.60 -9.53 -8.44
CA GLY A 271 5.40 -9.36 -7.62
C GLY A 271 5.32 -7.96 -7.00
N HIS A 272 6.43 -7.42 -6.54
CA HIS A 272 6.50 -6.04 -6.06
C HIS A 272 6.20 -5.03 -7.17
N ALA A 273 6.72 -5.23 -8.37
CA ALA A 273 6.44 -4.37 -9.53
C ALA A 273 4.95 -4.38 -9.90
N LEU A 274 4.33 -5.56 -9.90
CA LEU A 274 2.88 -5.69 -10.15
C LEU A 274 2.08 -5.00 -9.05
N GLY A 275 2.40 -5.22 -7.78
CA GLY A 275 1.74 -4.56 -6.65
C GLY A 275 1.82 -3.04 -6.73
N ALA A 276 2.96 -2.50 -7.13
CA ALA A 276 3.14 -1.07 -7.35
C ALA A 276 2.27 -0.53 -8.49
N ASN A 277 2.22 -1.23 -9.62
CA ASN A 277 1.39 -0.84 -10.77
C ASN A 277 -0.11 -0.87 -10.41
N LEU A 278 -0.56 -1.90 -9.71
CA LEU A 278 -1.94 -2.04 -9.28
C LEU A 278 -2.34 -0.97 -8.26
N LEU A 279 -1.48 -0.69 -7.26
CA LEU A 279 -1.73 0.40 -6.30
C LEU A 279 -1.77 1.76 -7.00
N TRP A 280 -0.82 2.03 -7.89
CA TRP A 280 -0.78 3.26 -8.66
C TRP A 280 -2.10 3.48 -9.43
N ASN A 281 -2.56 2.48 -10.17
CA ASN A 281 -3.82 2.55 -10.89
C ASN A 281 -5.01 2.75 -9.94
N ASN A 282 -5.08 2.00 -8.84
CA ASN A 282 -6.14 2.16 -7.85
C ASN A 282 -6.16 3.59 -7.25
N MET A 283 -5.01 4.22 -7.04
CA MET A 283 -4.95 5.62 -6.58
C MET A 283 -5.60 6.59 -7.58
N LEU A 284 -5.53 6.28 -8.87
CA LEU A 284 -6.07 7.09 -9.97
C LEU A 284 -7.42 6.61 -10.50
N GLU A 285 -8.09 5.70 -9.78
CA GLU A 285 -9.44 5.21 -10.06
C GLU A 285 -10.46 5.70 -9.03
N PRO A 286 -11.69 6.03 -9.45
CA PRO A 286 -12.73 6.51 -8.53
C PRO A 286 -13.07 5.48 -7.45
N VAL A 287 -13.23 5.93 -6.21
CA VAL A 287 -13.71 5.07 -5.13
C VAL A 287 -15.12 4.55 -5.46
N GLY A 288 -15.27 3.23 -5.39
CA GLY A 288 -16.49 2.53 -5.81
C GLY A 288 -16.43 1.98 -7.25
N ASN A 289 -15.36 2.33 -8.00
CA ASN A 289 -15.08 1.77 -9.32
C ASN A 289 -13.57 1.53 -9.52
N LYS A 290 -12.90 1.09 -8.45
CA LYS A 290 -11.49 0.67 -8.50
C LYS A 290 -11.38 -0.75 -9.03
N THR A 291 -10.34 -1.02 -9.81
CA THR A 291 -10.06 -2.36 -10.32
C THR A 291 -9.78 -3.31 -9.16
N ASP A 292 -10.58 -4.36 -9.05
CA ASP A 292 -10.49 -5.41 -8.04
C ASP A 292 -10.77 -6.81 -8.61
N ALA A 293 -10.79 -6.96 -9.94
CA ALA A 293 -10.97 -8.21 -10.67
C ALA A 293 -10.11 -8.25 -11.95
N GLY A 294 -9.66 -9.45 -12.33
CA GLY A 294 -8.74 -9.67 -13.47
C GLY A 294 -7.29 -9.29 -13.11
N LEU A 295 -6.35 -10.18 -13.32
CA LEU A 295 -4.93 -9.94 -13.05
C LEU A 295 -4.23 -9.49 -14.34
N PRO A 296 -3.90 -8.19 -14.49
CA PRO A 296 -3.20 -7.70 -15.67
C PRO A 296 -1.71 -8.07 -15.62
N GLU A 297 -1.03 -7.98 -16.76
CA GLU A 297 0.43 -7.97 -16.77
C GLU A 297 0.99 -6.63 -16.24
N ILE A 298 2.27 -6.64 -15.85
CA ILE A 298 2.95 -5.44 -15.35
C ILE A 298 3.03 -4.42 -16.49
N LEU A 299 2.54 -3.20 -16.20
CA LEU A 299 2.47 -2.08 -17.15
C LEU A 299 1.57 -2.32 -18.38
N GLU A 300 0.78 -3.40 -18.43
CA GLU A 300 -0.27 -3.53 -19.44
C GLU A 300 -1.19 -2.31 -19.44
N ARG A 301 -1.47 -1.80 -18.24
CA ARG A 301 -2.21 -0.55 -18.03
C ARG A 301 -1.49 0.30 -17.00
N MET A 302 -1.19 1.54 -17.36
CA MET A 302 -0.72 2.57 -16.44
C MET A 302 -1.56 3.81 -16.59
N LEU A 303 -2.31 4.16 -15.54
CA LEU A 303 -3.11 5.38 -15.52
C LEU A 303 -2.23 6.60 -15.28
N CYS A 304 -2.59 7.70 -15.94
CA CYS A 304 -1.93 8.98 -15.79
C CYS A 304 -2.90 10.04 -15.28
N PRO A 305 -2.44 11.04 -14.52
CA PRO A 305 -3.19 12.26 -14.31
C PRO A 305 -3.53 12.92 -15.64
N THR A 306 -4.76 13.42 -15.78
CA THR A 306 -5.24 14.14 -16.95
C THR A 306 -5.84 15.48 -16.51
N GLU A 307 -6.14 16.39 -17.44
CA GLU A 307 -6.79 17.66 -17.12
C GLU A 307 -8.11 17.47 -16.37
N SER A 308 -8.95 16.51 -16.80
CA SER A 308 -10.23 16.21 -16.13
C SER A 308 -10.08 15.37 -14.85
N ARG A 309 -8.95 14.67 -14.67
CA ARG A 309 -8.66 13.78 -13.53
C ARG A 309 -7.23 13.98 -13.01
N PRO A 310 -6.89 15.17 -12.52
CA PRO A 310 -5.53 15.47 -12.09
C PRO A 310 -5.20 14.90 -10.70
N TYR A 311 -6.21 14.62 -9.85
CA TYR A 311 -6.04 14.30 -8.44
C TYR A 311 -6.10 12.81 -8.15
N ILE A 312 -5.40 12.39 -7.10
CA ILE A 312 -5.59 11.08 -6.48
C ILE A 312 -7.03 10.97 -5.98
N PHE A 313 -7.67 9.85 -6.28
CA PHE A 313 -9.07 9.68 -5.93
C PHE A 313 -9.28 9.38 -4.44
N THR A 314 -10.12 10.16 -3.82
CA THR A 314 -10.66 9.99 -2.48
C THR A 314 -12.17 9.77 -2.54
N ASN A 315 -12.81 9.47 -1.41
CA ASN A 315 -14.27 9.33 -1.36
C ASN A 315 -15.02 10.61 -1.80
N VAL A 316 -14.44 11.78 -1.53
CA VAL A 316 -15.07 13.08 -1.80
C VAL A 316 -15.01 13.40 -3.28
N ASN A 317 -13.81 13.45 -3.87
CA ASN A 317 -13.66 13.81 -5.28
C ASN A 317 -14.18 12.73 -6.24
N SER A 318 -14.29 11.46 -5.79
CA SER A 318 -14.93 10.39 -6.56
C SER A 318 -16.45 10.58 -6.72
N ARG A 319 -17.13 11.12 -5.71
CA ARG A 319 -18.57 11.45 -5.82
C ARG A 319 -18.79 12.49 -6.91
N ARG A 320 -18.02 13.59 -6.84
CA ARG A 320 -18.10 14.64 -7.84
C ARG A 320 -17.78 14.13 -9.25
N TYR A 321 -16.71 13.36 -9.39
CA TYR A 321 -16.34 12.79 -10.70
C TYR A 321 -17.49 11.97 -11.33
N ARG A 322 -18.24 11.20 -10.53
CA ARG A 322 -19.40 10.44 -11.03
C ARG A 322 -20.55 11.34 -11.49
N GLU A 323 -20.70 12.51 -10.88
CA GLU A 323 -21.78 13.46 -11.23
C GLU A 323 -21.44 14.30 -12.46
N THR A 324 -20.18 14.65 -12.65
CA THR A 324 -19.76 15.68 -13.62
C THR A 324 -18.80 15.18 -14.70
N GLY A 325 -18.25 13.97 -14.56
CA GLY A 325 -17.15 13.46 -15.42
C GLY A 325 -15.79 14.12 -15.19
N SER A 326 -15.69 15.06 -14.20
CA SER A 326 -14.45 15.79 -13.88
C SER A 326 -14.24 15.91 -12.38
N GLN A 327 -12.97 15.95 -11.98
CA GLN A 327 -12.56 16.28 -10.60
C GLN A 327 -12.42 17.79 -10.38
N GLU A 328 -12.42 18.61 -11.46
CA GLU A 328 -12.27 20.06 -11.37
C GLU A 328 -13.51 20.75 -10.82
N GLY A 329 -13.30 21.96 -10.26
CA GLY A 329 -14.38 22.78 -9.68
C GLY A 329 -14.79 22.39 -8.27
N ILE A 330 -13.93 21.72 -7.48
CA ILE A 330 -14.11 21.59 -6.02
C ILE A 330 -13.88 22.97 -5.40
N VAL A 331 -14.97 23.72 -5.23
CA VAL A 331 -14.96 24.93 -4.38
C VAL A 331 -15.10 24.43 -2.94
N PRO A 332 -14.20 24.78 -2.02
CA PRO A 332 -14.38 24.46 -0.60
C PRO A 332 -15.68 25.10 -0.10
N ARG A 333 -16.52 24.31 0.55
CA ARG A 333 -17.60 24.84 1.39
C ARG A 333 -17.10 24.98 2.80
#